data_6c290d59c1cce48e2a0725da90f4b56d
#
_entry.id   6c290d59c1cce48e2a0725da90f4b56d
#
_cell.length_a   1.000
_cell.length_b   1.000
_cell.length_c   1.000
_cell.angle_alpha   90.00
_cell.angle_beta   90.00
_cell.angle_gamma   90.00
#
_symmetry.space_group_name_H-M   'P 1'
#
loop_
_entity.id
_entity.type
_entity.pdbx_description
1 polymer ?
#
loop_
_entity_poly.entity_id
_entity_poly.type
_entity_poly.pdbx_seq_one_letter_code
_entity_poly.pdbx_strand_id
1 'polypeptide(L)'
;LLASSAASDVYKRQLLGCTFNTELVGELYEMTGRELRLNKIDSLLGPGMNIHRNPLNGRNFEYISEDPLLTGRICAAQVKAMAKSEIGSTIKHFCGNNQEVGRSTSDSVMSERCLREIYLKGFEIAVKEGGARSVMTTYGSVNGLWTAGSYDLCTTILRKEWGFQGIVMTDWWAKSNYEGHQAEVTAKAPMVAAQNDIYMVVSDAKSNPENDDVEEMLHAGKITVGELQRNAANILGFLLKSPSVLLLTDRICKEELEAMNTKEEDDVDAGSLVSIESDSVTQKIVIDGALLHPAKGKADVIAVTNEFMGDFTMKFTLKSDLGELAQLPVSVFLDNIHKMTVSVHGTNGKWVEESRILNMEFGHNHYIKFYYGADNLEIKEIVLTPNR
;
A
#
# COMPACT_ATOMS: atom_id res chain seq x y z
N LEU A 1 2.60 11.59 -4.57
CA LEU A 1 3.34 10.53 -3.87
C LEU A 1 2.41 9.35 -3.63
N LEU A 2 2.41 8.41 -4.55
CA LEU A 2 1.83 7.09 -4.31
C LEU A 2 2.89 6.24 -3.58
N ALA A 3 3.30 6.70 -2.41
CA ALA A 3 4.16 5.90 -1.56
C ALA A 3 3.37 4.65 -1.17
N SER A 4 3.80 3.52 -1.66
CA SER A 4 3.27 2.24 -1.28
C SER A 4 3.67 1.96 0.17
N SER A 5 2.86 2.40 1.12
CA SER A 5 2.88 1.84 2.48
C SER A 5 2.35 0.39 2.49
N ALA A 6 2.14 -0.18 1.31
CA ALA A 6 1.61 -1.52 1.12
C ALA A 6 2.40 -2.61 1.84
N ALA A 7 3.70 -2.43 2.05
CA ALA A 7 4.54 -3.44 2.69
C ALA A 7 4.26 -3.61 4.20
N SER A 8 3.85 -2.56 4.91
CA SER A 8 3.56 -2.65 6.35
C SER A 8 2.17 -3.22 6.67
N ASP A 9 1.25 -3.19 5.71
CA ASP A 9 -0.13 -3.65 5.89
C ASP A 9 -0.36 -5.13 5.53
N VAL A 10 0.65 -5.76 4.96
CA VAL A 10 0.59 -7.02 4.24
C VAL A 10 0.05 -8.19 5.09
N TYR A 11 0.33 -8.27 6.38
CA TYR A 11 -0.11 -9.38 7.23
C TYR A 11 -1.30 -9.03 8.13
N LYS A 12 -1.75 -7.79 8.13
CA LYS A 12 -2.74 -7.31 9.11
C LYS A 12 -4.18 -7.51 8.66
N ARG A 13 -4.48 -7.54 7.37
CA ARG A 13 -5.88 -7.49 6.88
C ARG A 13 -6.64 -8.78 7.12
N GLN A 14 -6.04 -9.92 6.86
CA GLN A 14 -6.65 -11.20 7.22
C GLN A 14 -6.89 -11.31 8.73
N LEU A 15 -5.94 -10.82 9.55
CA LEU A 15 -6.09 -10.74 11.00
C LEU A 15 -7.30 -9.89 11.40
N LEU A 16 -7.53 -8.76 10.71
CA LEU A 16 -8.71 -7.92 10.97
C LEU A 16 -10.02 -8.70 10.73
N GLY A 17 -10.08 -9.52 9.68
CA GLY A 17 -11.19 -10.42 9.43
C GLY A 17 -11.44 -11.40 10.57
N CYS A 18 -10.35 -11.96 11.12
CA CYS A 18 -10.42 -12.90 12.25
C CYS A 18 -10.94 -12.29 13.56
N THR A 19 -10.96 -10.97 13.69
CA THR A 19 -11.53 -10.30 14.88
C THR A 19 -13.04 -10.40 14.94
N PHE A 20 -13.71 -10.50 13.79
CA PHE A 20 -15.19 -10.37 13.67
C PHE A 20 -15.74 -9.10 14.34
N ASN A 21 -14.91 -8.07 14.51
CA ASN A 21 -15.23 -6.87 15.27
C ASN A 21 -15.05 -5.61 14.42
N THR A 22 -16.16 -5.10 13.87
CA THR A 22 -16.17 -3.90 13.03
C THR A 22 -15.90 -2.62 13.82
N GLU A 23 -16.20 -2.58 15.11
CA GLU A 23 -15.95 -1.42 15.98
C GLU A 23 -14.45 -1.23 16.21
N LEU A 24 -13.77 -2.29 16.66
CA LEU A 24 -12.30 -2.30 16.82
C LEU A 24 -11.58 -1.93 15.53
N VAL A 25 -12.03 -2.50 14.40
CA VAL A 25 -11.46 -2.17 13.08
C VAL A 25 -11.70 -0.69 12.74
N GLY A 26 -12.88 -0.16 13.08
CA GLY A 26 -13.19 1.26 12.91
C GLY A 26 -12.25 2.16 13.71
N GLU A 27 -12.03 1.89 15.00
CA GLU A 27 -11.11 2.65 15.85
C GLU A 27 -9.68 2.66 15.30
N LEU A 28 -9.17 1.50 14.88
CA LEU A 28 -7.85 1.38 14.28
C LEU A 28 -7.72 2.24 13.01
N TYR A 29 -8.73 2.22 12.15
CA TYR A 29 -8.70 2.96 10.88
C TYR A 29 -9.05 4.45 11.03
N GLU A 30 -9.61 4.89 12.15
CA GLU A 30 -9.66 6.31 12.49
C GLU A 30 -8.25 6.85 12.79
N MET A 31 -7.43 6.09 13.51
CA MET A 31 -6.02 6.45 13.74
C MET A 31 -5.24 6.46 12.43
N THR A 32 -5.38 5.41 11.62
CA THR A 32 -4.77 5.33 10.28
C THR A 32 -5.18 6.53 9.41
N GLY A 33 -6.45 6.91 9.42
CA GLY A 33 -6.94 8.08 8.67
C GLY A 33 -6.30 9.39 9.11
N ARG A 34 -6.10 9.60 10.41
CA ARG A 34 -5.39 10.78 10.94
C ARG A 34 -3.93 10.80 10.53
N GLU A 35 -3.25 9.66 10.62
CA GLU A 35 -1.85 9.51 10.20
C GLU A 35 -1.69 9.82 8.72
N LEU A 36 -2.54 9.26 7.84
CA LEU A 36 -2.53 9.54 6.41
C LEU A 36 -2.75 11.03 6.13
N ARG A 37 -3.67 11.68 6.83
CA ARG A 37 -3.94 13.11 6.69
C ARG A 37 -2.74 13.96 7.10
N LEU A 38 -2.09 13.65 8.21
CA LEU A 38 -0.87 14.34 8.66
C LEU A 38 0.28 14.18 7.64
N ASN A 39 0.36 13.04 6.99
CA ASN A 39 1.33 12.77 5.92
C ASN A 39 0.89 13.29 4.53
N LYS A 40 -0.14 14.12 4.44
CA LYS A 40 -0.63 14.76 3.19
C LYS A 40 -1.04 13.74 2.11
N ILE A 41 -1.60 12.61 2.53
CA ILE A 41 -2.07 11.54 1.65
C ILE A 41 -3.58 11.69 1.45
N ASP A 42 -4.03 11.76 0.20
CA ASP A 42 -5.45 11.92 -0.14
C ASP A 42 -6.23 10.61 -0.18
N SER A 43 -5.58 9.52 -0.53
CA SER A 43 -6.22 8.20 -0.67
C SER A 43 -5.28 7.07 -0.32
N LEU A 44 -5.78 6.14 0.49
CA LEU A 44 -5.14 4.83 0.70
C LEU A 44 -5.53 3.88 -0.43
N LEU A 45 -4.55 3.21 -1.06
CA LEU A 45 -4.80 2.14 -2.04
C LEU A 45 -5.21 0.83 -1.33
N GLY A 46 -6.37 0.86 -0.75
CA GLY A 46 -6.97 -0.22 0.05
C GLY A 46 -8.33 0.17 0.62
N PRO A 47 -9.03 -0.77 1.21
CA PRO A 47 -8.68 -2.18 1.44
C PRO A 47 -8.70 -3.06 0.18
N GLY A 48 -7.83 -4.10 0.17
CA GLY A 48 -7.98 -5.24 -0.71
C GLY A 48 -9.11 -6.14 -0.22
N MET A 49 -10.02 -6.56 -1.12
CA MET A 49 -11.25 -7.22 -0.68
C MET A 49 -11.73 -8.33 -1.62
N ASN A 50 -10.84 -8.87 -2.44
CA ASN A 50 -11.19 -10.03 -3.24
C ASN A 50 -11.36 -11.28 -2.35
N ILE A 51 -12.15 -12.22 -2.81
CA ILE A 51 -12.51 -13.42 -2.06
C ILE A 51 -11.35 -14.43 -2.04
N HIS A 52 -11.06 -15.03 -0.88
CA HIS A 52 -10.12 -16.13 -0.70
C HIS A 52 -10.69 -17.42 -1.34
N ARG A 53 -10.71 -17.49 -2.65
CA ARG A 53 -11.21 -18.67 -3.37
C ARG A 53 -10.23 -19.83 -3.34
N ASN A 54 -8.94 -19.54 -3.41
CA ASN A 54 -7.87 -20.53 -3.38
C ASN A 54 -6.88 -20.18 -2.28
N PRO A 55 -6.61 -21.06 -1.30
CA PRO A 55 -5.69 -20.80 -0.20
C PRO A 55 -4.25 -20.53 -0.66
N LEU A 56 -3.88 -20.98 -1.85
CA LEU A 56 -2.55 -20.76 -2.42
C LEU A 56 -2.44 -19.48 -3.27
N ASN A 57 -3.49 -18.64 -3.30
CA ASN A 57 -3.41 -17.37 -4.01
C ASN A 57 -2.40 -16.42 -3.35
N GLY A 58 -1.49 -15.85 -4.14
CA GLY A 58 -0.36 -15.05 -3.67
C GLY A 58 -0.73 -13.74 -2.95
N ARG A 59 -2.00 -13.29 -2.99
CA ARG A 59 -2.46 -12.06 -2.33
C ARG A 59 -3.52 -12.28 -1.26
N ASN A 60 -3.72 -13.50 -0.80
CA ASN A 60 -4.67 -13.77 0.29
C ASN A 60 -4.32 -13.02 1.58
N PHE A 61 -3.04 -12.77 1.83
CA PHE A 61 -2.59 -11.97 2.99
C PHE A 61 -3.15 -10.54 2.98
N GLU A 62 -3.39 -9.98 1.79
CA GLU A 62 -3.90 -8.61 1.60
C GLU A 62 -5.42 -8.54 1.68
N TYR A 63 -6.11 -9.66 1.48
CA TYR A 63 -7.56 -9.78 1.47
C TYR A 63 -8.08 -10.24 2.83
N ILE A 64 -9.38 -10.17 3.03
CA ILE A 64 -10.00 -10.32 4.35
C ILE A 64 -10.45 -11.77 4.61
N SER A 65 -11.26 -12.36 3.72
CA SER A 65 -11.93 -13.64 3.95
C SER A 65 -12.39 -14.29 2.65
N GLU A 66 -12.80 -15.56 2.74
CA GLU A 66 -13.58 -16.26 1.72
C GLU A 66 -15.07 -15.87 1.73
N ASP A 67 -15.56 -15.34 2.85
CA ASP A 67 -16.93 -14.89 3.02
C ASP A 67 -17.10 -13.44 2.52
N PRO A 68 -17.98 -13.20 1.52
CA PRO A 68 -18.20 -11.87 0.97
C PRO A 68 -18.89 -10.91 1.95
N LEU A 69 -19.71 -11.41 2.88
CA LEU A 69 -20.36 -10.58 3.88
C LEU A 69 -19.36 -10.09 4.93
N LEU A 70 -18.55 -11.00 5.48
CA LEU A 70 -17.48 -10.66 6.43
C LEU A 70 -16.50 -9.67 5.80
N THR A 71 -16.04 -9.97 4.58
CA THR A 71 -15.15 -9.08 3.81
C THR A 71 -15.78 -7.70 3.65
N GLY A 72 -17.04 -7.63 3.21
CA GLY A 72 -17.74 -6.37 3.01
C GLY A 72 -17.91 -5.56 4.28
N ARG A 73 -18.29 -6.16 5.39
CA ARG A 73 -18.49 -5.49 6.68
C ARG A 73 -17.20 -4.94 7.28
N ILE A 74 -16.13 -5.73 7.27
CA ILE A 74 -14.81 -5.29 7.74
C ILE A 74 -14.27 -4.16 6.86
N CYS A 75 -14.37 -4.29 5.53
CA CYS A 75 -13.94 -3.23 4.63
C CYS A 75 -14.79 -1.95 4.75
N ALA A 76 -16.10 -2.07 4.91
CA ALA A 76 -16.97 -0.92 5.12
C ALA A 76 -16.62 -0.16 6.41
N ALA A 77 -16.26 -0.86 7.49
CA ALA A 77 -15.79 -0.23 8.73
C ALA A 77 -14.49 0.57 8.52
N GLN A 78 -13.51 0.00 7.78
CA GLN A 78 -12.27 0.68 7.43
C GLN A 78 -12.53 1.96 6.61
N VAL A 79 -13.31 1.83 5.55
CA VAL A 79 -13.66 2.93 4.63
C VAL A 79 -14.35 4.06 5.38
N LYS A 80 -15.37 3.73 6.19
CA LYS A 80 -16.12 4.70 6.98
C LYS A 80 -15.26 5.43 8.01
N ALA A 81 -14.35 4.72 8.63
CA ALA A 81 -13.45 5.29 9.63
C ALA A 81 -12.44 6.28 9.02
N MET A 82 -11.78 5.89 7.92
CA MET A 82 -10.85 6.80 7.22
C MET A 82 -11.53 8.04 6.65
N ALA A 83 -12.78 7.92 6.22
CA ALA A 83 -13.57 9.05 5.71
C ALA A 83 -13.79 10.16 6.76
N LYS A 84 -13.68 9.88 8.07
CA LYS A 84 -13.74 10.90 9.14
C LYS A 84 -12.56 11.89 9.07
N SER A 85 -11.43 11.45 8.51
CA SER A 85 -10.26 12.28 8.25
C SER A 85 -10.20 12.75 6.79
N GLU A 86 -11.31 12.63 6.03
CA GLU A 86 -11.42 12.99 4.61
C GLU A 86 -10.52 12.17 3.68
N ILE A 87 -9.90 11.10 4.19
CA ILE A 87 -9.10 10.19 3.39
C ILE A 87 -9.99 9.34 2.50
N GLY A 88 -9.65 9.29 1.22
CA GLY A 88 -10.24 8.36 0.27
C GLY A 88 -9.75 6.93 0.51
N SER A 89 -10.67 5.96 0.42
CA SER A 89 -10.30 4.54 0.39
C SER A 89 -10.49 4.02 -1.01
N THR A 90 -9.42 3.48 -1.59
CA THR A 90 -9.47 2.85 -2.92
C THR A 90 -9.69 1.36 -2.74
N ILE A 91 -10.95 0.94 -2.69
CA ILE A 91 -11.30 -0.48 -2.58
C ILE A 91 -10.87 -1.25 -3.83
N LYS A 92 -10.24 -2.42 -3.66
CA LYS A 92 -9.56 -3.12 -4.74
C LYS A 92 -9.56 -4.64 -4.58
N HIS A 93 -9.41 -5.41 -5.64
CA HIS A 93 -9.35 -5.02 -7.06
C HIS A 93 -10.69 -5.38 -7.70
N PHE A 94 -11.38 -4.42 -8.23
CA PHE A 94 -12.76 -4.56 -8.76
C PHE A 94 -12.74 -5.06 -10.19
N CYS A 95 -13.19 -6.27 -10.46
CA CYS A 95 -13.52 -7.35 -9.55
C CYS A 95 -12.93 -8.68 -10.06
N GLY A 96 -13.01 -9.71 -9.23
CA GLY A 96 -12.65 -11.07 -9.67
C GLY A 96 -11.15 -11.39 -9.61
N ASN A 97 -10.31 -10.59 -8.95
CA ASN A 97 -8.87 -10.85 -8.78
C ASN A 97 -8.63 -11.90 -7.68
N ASN A 98 -9.06 -13.13 -7.93
CA ASN A 98 -8.97 -14.23 -6.96
C ASN A 98 -7.83 -15.21 -7.29
N GLN A 99 -6.96 -14.84 -8.24
CA GLN A 99 -5.84 -15.61 -8.73
C GLN A 99 -4.75 -14.65 -9.21
N GLU A 100 -3.51 -14.84 -8.72
CA GLU A 100 -2.36 -14.04 -9.17
C GLU A 100 -1.62 -14.66 -10.35
N VAL A 101 -1.66 -15.99 -10.49
CA VAL A 101 -1.05 -16.67 -11.65
C VAL A 101 -1.82 -16.29 -12.91
N GLY A 102 -1.11 -15.66 -13.87
CA GLY A 102 -1.71 -15.21 -15.12
C GLY A 102 -2.73 -14.07 -14.97
N ARG A 103 -2.69 -13.28 -13.90
CA ARG A 103 -3.70 -12.25 -13.58
C ARG A 103 -3.95 -11.22 -14.69
N SER A 104 -2.94 -10.93 -15.51
CA SER A 104 -3.06 -9.99 -16.66
C SER A 104 -3.60 -10.63 -17.95
N THR A 105 -3.93 -11.93 -17.93
CA THR A 105 -4.42 -12.69 -19.07
C THR A 105 -5.59 -13.59 -18.72
N SER A 106 -5.95 -13.68 -17.44
CA SER A 106 -7.04 -14.53 -16.97
C SER A 106 -8.42 -13.92 -17.25
N ASP A 107 -9.37 -14.75 -17.59
CA ASP A 107 -10.78 -14.43 -17.70
C ASP A 107 -11.56 -15.16 -16.59
N SER A 108 -12.25 -14.42 -15.75
CA SER A 108 -13.08 -14.95 -14.67
C SER A 108 -14.47 -15.24 -15.21
N VAL A 109 -14.69 -16.45 -15.72
CA VAL A 109 -15.98 -16.87 -16.27
C VAL A 109 -16.93 -17.31 -15.18
N MET A 110 -18.06 -16.63 -15.06
CA MET A 110 -19.07 -16.94 -14.03
C MET A 110 -20.47 -16.46 -14.44
N SER A 111 -21.49 -17.04 -13.81
CA SER A 111 -22.88 -16.56 -13.98
C SER A 111 -23.05 -15.19 -13.30
N GLU A 112 -24.00 -14.40 -13.77
CA GLU A 112 -24.35 -13.11 -13.15
C GLU A 112 -24.72 -13.25 -11.68
N ARG A 113 -25.45 -14.32 -11.31
CA ARG A 113 -25.77 -14.62 -9.92
C ARG A 113 -24.50 -14.80 -9.07
N CYS A 114 -23.56 -15.60 -9.54
CA CYS A 114 -22.28 -15.83 -8.85
C CYS A 114 -21.49 -14.53 -8.72
N LEU A 115 -21.42 -13.74 -9.79
CA LEU A 115 -20.79 -12.44 -9.80
C LEU A 115 -21.36 -11.52 -8.73
N ARG A 116 -22.69 -11.38 -8.68
CA ARG A 116 -23.38 -10.44 -7.77
C ARG A 116 -23.40 -10.92 -6.31
N GLU A 117 -23.62 -12.20 -6.06
CA GLU A 117 -23.78 -12.74 -4.70
C GLU A 117 -22.43 -12.99 -4.01
N ILE A 118 -21.36 -13.24 -4.76
CA ILE A 118 -20.03 -13.59 -4.23
C ILE A 118 -19.00 -12.49 -4.52
N TYR A 119 -18.67 -12.27 -5.79
CA TYR A 119 -17.50 -11.47 -6.17
C TYR A 119 -17.73 -9.96 -6.08
N LEU A 120 -18.95 -9.50 -6.24
CA LEU A 120 -19.32 -8.09 -6.12
C LEU A 120 -19.88 -7.73 -4.74
N LYS A 121 -20.36 -8.71 -3.97
CA LYS A 121 -21.11 -8.45 -2.72
C LYS A 121 -20.31 -7.65 -1.69
N GLY A 122 -19.06 -7.97 -1.49
CA GLY A 122 -18.19 -7.21 -0.60
C GLY A 122 -18.04 -5.76 -1.04
N PHE A 123 -17.83 -5.53 -2.33
CA PHE A 123 -17.71 -4.16 -2.92
C PHE A 123 -19.02 -3.38 -2.78
N GLU A 124 -20.16 -4.00 -3.02
CA GLU A 124 -21.47 -3.39 -2.81
C GLU A 124 -21.62 -2.84 -1.39
N ILE A 125 -21.28 -3.66 -0.39
CA ILE A 125 -21.35 -3.27 1.03
C ILE A 125 -20.36 -2.11 1.31
N ALA A 126 -19.13 -2.18 0.82
CA ALA A 126 -18.14 -1.12 1.03
C ALA A 126 -18.57 0.22 0.38
N VAL A 127 -19.25 0.18 -0.76
CA VAL A 127 -19.82 1.37 -1.41
C VAL A 127 -21.02 1.90 -0.66
N LYS A 128 -22.05 1.06 -0.44
CA LYS A 128 -23.33 1.50 0.11
C LYS A 128 -23.29 1.81 1.60
N GLU A 129 -22.57 1.02 2.38
CA GLU A 129 -22.51 1.17 3.83
C GLU A 129 -21.23 1.88 4.31
N GLY A 130 -20.10 1.63 3.62
CA GLY A 130 -18.82 2.28 3.92
C GLY A 130 -18.68 3.67 3.33
N GLY A 131 -19.37 3.96 2.23
CA GLY A 131 -19.24 5.23 1.51
C GLY A 131 -17.91 5.37 0.77
N ALA A 132 -17.40 4.28 0.17
CA ALA A 132 -16.17 4.29 -0.60
C ALA A 132 -16.20 5.37 -1.70
N ARG A 133 -15.10 6.12 -1.85
CA ARG A 133 -14.97 7.22 -2.82
C ARG A 133 -13.96 6.95 -3.92
N SER A 134 -13.26 5.83 -3.87
CA SER A 134 -12.33 5.39 -4.89
C SER A 134 -12.40 3.88 -5.07
N VAL A 135 -12.25 3.42 -6.31
CA VAL A 135 -12.26 1.99 -6.69
C VAL A 135 -11.11 1.76 -7.65
N MET A 136 -10.37 0.67 -7.46
CA MET A 136 -9.36 0.22 -8.42
C MET A 136 -9.84 -1.04 -9.14
N THR A 137 -9.85 -1.01 -10.47
CA THR A 137 -10.18 -2.18 -11.29
C THR A 137 -9.04 -3.19 -11.27
N THR A 138 -9.34 -4.45 -11.57
CA THR A 138 -8.33 -5.52 -11.63
C THR A 138 -7.65 -5.58 -13.01
N TYR A 139 -6.57 -6.38 -13.09
CA TYR A 139 -5.87 -6.67 -14.35
C TYR A 139 -6.63 -7.58 -15.30
N GLY A 140 -7.50 -8.44 -14.79
CA GLY A 140 -8.17 -9.50 -15.56
C GLY A 140 -9.48 -9.06 -16.17
N SER A 141 -10.08 -10.01 -16.90
CA SER A 141 -11.41 -9.87 -17.45
C SER A 141 -12.47 -10.63 -16.64
N VAL A 142 -13.70 -10.26 -16.86
CA VAL A 142 -14.89 -10.99 -16.39
C VAL A 142 -15.77 -11.25 -17.61
N ASN A 143 -16.01 -12.53 -17.89
CA ASN A 143 -16.82 -12.96 -19.03
C ASN A 143 -16.38 -12.33 -20.38
N GLY A 144 -15.08 -12.26 -20.62
CA GLY A 144 -14.48 -11.77 -21.86
C GLY A 144 -14.23 -10.27 -21.98
N LEU A 145 -14.71 -9.45 -21.03
CA LEU A 145 -14.43 -8.02 -20.99
C LEU A 145 -13.48 -7.66 -19.85
N TRP A 146 -12.39 -6.96 -20.16
CA TRP A 146 -11.47 -6.44 -19.15
C TRP A 146 -12.17 -5.46 -18.25
N THR A 147 -12.02 -5.65 -16.93
CA THR A 147 -12.76 -4.89 -15.94
C THR A 147 -12.53 -3.39 -16.04
N ALA A 148 -11.31 -2.97 -16.44
CA ALA A 148 -10.96 -1.57 -16.61
C ALA A 148 -11.80 -0.85 -17.69
N GLY A 149 -12.23 -1.56 -18.75
CA GLY A 149 -13.07 -1.04 -19.84
C GLY A 149 -14.51 -1.52 -19.80
N SER A 150 -14.92 -2.22 -18.74
CA SER A 150 -16.27 -2.77 -18.65
C SER A 150 -17.29 -1.72 -18.23
N TYR A 151 -18.13 -1.27 -19.17
CA TYR A 151 -19.22 -0.34 -18.90
C TYR A 151 -20.22 -0.91 -17.88
N ASP A 152 -20.54 -2.20 -18.00
CA ASP A 152 -21.49 -2.85 -17.09
C ASP A 152 -21.00 -2.86 -15.65
N LEU A 153 -19.72 -3.17 -15.41
CA LEU A 153 -19.15 -3.16 -14.08
C LEU A 153 -19.00 -1.73 -13.54
N CYS A 154 -18.31 -0.85 -14.27
CA CYS A 154 -17.93 0.47 -13.76
C CYS A 154 -19.10 1.49 -13.81
N THR A 155 -19.98 1.40 -14.79
CA THR A 155 -21.08 2.36 -14.94
C THR A 155 -22.41 1.77 -14.47
N THR A 156 -22.85 0.65 -15.03
CA THR A 156 -24.18 0.11 -14.73
C THR A 156 -24.26 -0.34 -13.29
N ILE A 157 -23.41 -1.24 -12.86
CA ILE A 157 -23.46 -1.82 -11.50
C ILE A 157 -22.94 -0.81 -10.48
N LEU A 158 -21.68 -0.37 -10.62
CA LEU A 158 -21.03 0.46 -9.61
C LEU A 158 -21.73 1.81 -9.44
N ARG A 159 -21.96 2.55 -10.53
CA ARG A 159 -22.48 3.93 -10.44
C ARG A 159 -24.00 3.99 -10.43
N LYS A 160 -24.70 3.31 -11.34
CA LYS A 160 -26.15 3.43 -11.45
C LYS A 160 -26.90 2.61 -10.40
N GLU A 161 -26.51 1.35 -10.16
CA GLU A 161 -27.21 0.50 -9.20
C GLU A 161 -26.79 0.76 -7.76
N TRP A 162 -25.47 0.99 -7.50
CA TRP A 162 -24.99 1.21 -6.14
C TRP A 162 -24.87 2.68 -5.74
N GLY A 163 -24.98 3.61 -6.70
CA GLY A 163 -24.94 5.06 -6.45
C GLY A 163 -23.54 5.60 -6.18
N PHE A 164 -22.49 4.91 -6.64
CA PHE A 164 -21.11 5.35 -6.47
C PHE A 164 -20.83 6.66 -7.22
N GLN A 165 -20.28 7.65 -6.51
CA GLN A 165 -19.99 8.99 -7.06
C GLN A 165 -18.51 9.38 -6.99
N GLY A 166 -17.65 8.42 -6.65
CA GLY A 166 -16.20 8.66 -6.57
C GLY A 166 -15.46 8.41 -7.87
N ILE A 167 -14.15 8.25 -7.78
CA ILE A 167 -13.28 7.92 -8.91
C ILE A 167 -13.10 6.40 -9.06
N VAL A 168 -12.95 5.99 -10.30
CA VAL A 168 -12.46 4.66 -10.67
C VAL A 168 -11.06 4.82 -11.26
N MET A 169 -10.10 4.04 -10.80
CA MET A 169 -8.76 3.99 -11.36
C MET A 169 -8.40 2.58 -11.82
N THR A 170 -7.47 2.48 -12.74
CA THR A 170 -6.92 1.18 -13.14
C THR A 170 -5.91 0.66 -12.13
N ASP A 171 -5.64 -0.63 -12.12
CA ASP A 171 -4.36 -1.15 -11.64
C ASP A 171 -3.24 -0.70 -12.61
N TRP A 172 -1.95 -0.85 -12.21
CA TRP A 172 -0.80 -0.33 -12.96
C TRP A 172 -0.69 -0.98 -14.34
N TRP A 173 -0.69 -0.17 -15.40
CA TRP A 173 -0.63 -0.62 -16.82
C TRP A 173 -1.70 -1.66 -17.17
N ALA A 174 -2.87 -1.56 -16.55
CA ALA A 174 -3.97 -2.46 -16.84
C ALA A 174 -4.40 -2.32 -18.31
N LYS A 175 -4.76 -3.45 -18.89
CA LYS A 175 -5.30 -3.53 -20.24
C LYS A 175 -6.79 -3.28 -20.24
N SER A 176 -7.32 -2.87 -21.39
CA SER A 176 -8.74 -3.05 -21.72
C SER A 176 -8.92 -3.54 -23.14
N ASN A 177 -10.13 -3.90 -23.50
CA ASN A 177 -10.47 -4.35 -24.83
C ASN A 177 -11.81 -3.76 -25.29
N TYR A 178 -11.95 -3.68 -26.59
CA TYR A 178 -13.26 -3.63 -27.21
C TYR A 178 -13.84 -5.04 -27.28
N GLU A 179 -15.16 -5.17 -27.18
CA GLU A 179 -15.81 -6.48 -27.25
C GLU A 179 -15.38 -7.27 -28.50
N GLY A 180 -14.96 -8.52 -28.29
CA GLY A 180 -14.45 -9.38 -29.34
C GLY A 180 -13.00 -9.11 -29.81
N HIS A 181 -12.30 -8.14 -29.22
CA HIS A 181 -10.90 -7.81 -29.53
C HIS A 181 -9.95 -8.24 -28.43
N GLN A 182 -8.66 -8.38 -28.77
CA GLN A 182 -7.62 -8.61 -27.77
C GLN A 182 -7.44 -7.37 -26.89
N ALA A 183 -7.05 -7.61 -25.63
CA ALA A 183 -6.80 -6.54 -24.70
C ALA A 183 -5.40 -5.94 -24.86
N GLU A 184 -5.36 -4.60 -24.86
CA GLU A 184 -4.13 -3.84 -25.00
C GLU A 184 -4.02 -2.75 -23.94
N VAL A 185 -2.80 -2.36 -23.60
CA VAL A 185 -2.53 -1.26 -22.66
C VAL A 185 -2.92 0.08 -23.27
N THR A 186 -2.81 0.19 -24.59
CA THR A 186 -3.13 1.39 -25.36
C THR A 186 -4.62 1.65 -25.53
N ALA A 187 -5.49 0.64 -25.35
CA ALA A 187 -6.93 0.77 -25.46
C ALA A 187 -7.53 1.50 -24.25
N LYS A 188 -7.47 2.83 -24.24
CA LYS A 188 -8.01 3.68 -23.16
C LYS A 188 -9.42 4.19 -23.45
N ALA A 189 -9.83 4.30 -24.72
CA ALA A 189 -11.17 4.76 -25.05
C ALA A 189 -12.30 3.90 -24.44
N PRO A 190 -12.24 2.56 -24.36
CA PRO A 190 -13.20 1.79 -23.60
C PRO A 190 -13.26 2.17 -22.12
N MET A 191 -12.10 2.53 -21.51
CA MET A 191 -12.04 2.99 -20.13
C MET A 191 -12.75 4.35 -19.95
N VAL A 192 -12.55 5.28 -20.90
CA VAL A 192 -13.27 6.58 -20.91
C VAL A 192 -14.78 6.35 -20.93
N ALA A 193 -15.26 5.52 -21.86
CA ALA A 193 -16.68 5.20 -21.98
C ALA A 193 -17.25 4.54 -20.73
N ALA A 194 -16.48 3.63 -20.10
CA ALA A 194 -16.87 2.93 -18.88
C ALA A 194 -16.83 3.77 -17.60
N GLN A 195 -16.35 5.02 -17.65
CA GLN A 195 -16.11 5.88 -16.48
C GLN A 195 -15.04 5.31 -15.52
N ASN A 196 -13.99 4.73 -16.08
CA ASN A 196 -12.73 4.55 -15.40
C ASN A 196 -11.95 5.86 -15.60
N ASP A 197 -11.72 6.59 -14.53
CA ASP A 197 -11.39 8.02 -14.60
C ASP A 197 -9.88 8.28 -14.61
N ILE A 198 -9.07 7.36 -14.06
CA ILE A 198 -7.61 7.53 -13.90
C ILE A 198 -6.89 6.28 -14.38
N TYR A 199 -5.94 6.47 -15.30
CA TYR A 199 -5.13 5.38 -15.86
C TYR A 199 -3.76 5.35 -15.19
N MET A 200 -3.45 4.27 -14.50
CA MET A 200 -2.22 4.09 -13.76
C MET A 200 -1.22 3.25 -14.57
N VAL A 201 -0.01 3.67 -14.80
CA VAL A 201 0.65 4.94 -14.54
C VAL A 201 1.20 5.50 -15.85
N VAL A 202 1.45 6.80 -15.89
CA VAL A 202 2.06 7.48 -17.02
C VAL A 202 3.18 8.37 -16.52
N SER A 203 4.31 8.41 -17.23
CA SER A 203 5.50 9.19 -16.83
C SER A 203 5.33 10.69 -17.04
N ASP A 204 4.54 11.08 -18.03
CA ASP A 204 4.24 12.46 -18.35
C ASP A 204 2.76 12.61 -18.81
N ALA A 205 1.94 13.19 -17.95
CA ALA A 205 0.52 13.41 -18.23
C ALA A 205 0.24 14.53 -19.25
N LYS A 206 1.27 15.29 -19.69
CA LYS A 206 1.12 16.35 -20.70
C LYS A 206 1.32 15.86 -22.12
N SER A 207 1.87 14.69 -22.27
CA SER A 207 2.07 14.01 -23.56
C SER A 207 1.35 12.67 -23.54
N ASN A 208 1.29 12.00 -24.68
CA ASN A 208 0.79 10.63 -24.78
C ASN A 208 1.96 9.65 -25.01
N PRO A 209 2.80 9.38 -23.99
CA PRO A 209 4.02 8.57 -24.15
C PRO A 209 3.71 7.09 -24.42
N GLU A 210 2.49 6.63 -24.14
CA GLU A 210 2.05 5.25 -24.35
C GLU A 210 1.31 5.06 -25.67
N ASN A 211 1.10 6.14 -26.43
CA ASN A 211 0.32 6.15 -27.67
C ASN A 211 -1.07 5.51 -27.49
N ASP A 212 -1.82 5.97 -26.46
CA ASP A 212 -3.18 5.50 -26.26
C ASP A 212 -4.12 6.01 -27.37
N ASP A 213 -5.27 5.35 -27.49
CA ASP A 213 -6.21 5.53 -28.57
C ASP A 213 -7.28 6.63 -28.33
N VAL A 214 -7.22 7.37 -27.23
CA VAL A 214 -8.29 8.31 -26.83
C VAL A 214 -8.52 9.40 -27.86
N GLU A 215 -7.47 10.04 -28.35
CA GLU A 215 -7.59 11.12 -29.35
C GLU A 215 -8.11 10.59 -30.69
N GLU A 216 -7.61 9.46 -31.16
CA GLU A 216 -8.08 8.80 -32.38
C GLU A 216 -9.56 8.43 -32.28
N MET A 217 -9.97 7.81 -31.19
CA MET A 217 -11.36 7.37 -30.98
C MET A 217 -12.32 8.56 -30.77
N LEU A 218 -11.84 9.67 -30.21
CA LEU A 218 -12.58 10.92 -30.13
C LEU A 218 -12.86 11.50 -31.54
N HIS A 219 -11.82 11.57 -32.38
CA HIS A 219 -11.96 12.04 -33.76
C HIS A 219 -12.84 11.11 -34.62
N ALA A 220 -12.78 9.81 -34.34
CA ALA A 220 -13.63 8.81 -34.99
C ALA A 220 -15.10 8.82 -34.47
N GLY A 221 -15.40 9.64 -33.46
CA GLY A 221 -16.73 9.71 -32.86
C GLY A 221 -17.14 8.45 -32.08
N LYS A 222 -16.16 7.63 -31.64
CA LYS A 222 -16.39 6.43 -30.85
C LYS A 222 -16.55 6.74 -29.37
N ILE A 223 -15.93 7.82 -28.91
CA ILE A 223 -16.15 8.44 -27.60
C ILE A 223 -16.46 9.92 -27.82
N THR A 224 -16.96 10.58 -26.80
CA THR A 224 -17.42 11.97 -26.88
C THR A 224 -16.67 12.87 -25.89
N VAL A 225 -16.62 14.18 -26.20
CA VAL A 225 -16.12 15.20 -25.25
C VAL A 225 -16.90 15.16 -23.94
N GLY A 226 -18.21 14.87 -23.98
CA GLY A 226 -19.04 14.74 -22.79
C GLY A 226 -18.61 13.59 -21.87
N GLU A 227 -18.10 12.48 -22.41
CA GLU A 227 -17.55 11.38 -21.60
C GLU A 227 -16.23 11.77 -20.93
N LEU A 228 -15.35 12.48 -21.62
CA LEU A 228 -14.13 13.03 -21.03
C LEU A 228 -14.46 14.06 -19.93
N GLN A 229 -15.41 14.97 -20.17
CA GLN A 229 -15.86 15.94 -19.17
C GLN A 229 -16.46 15.26 -17.95
N ARG A 230 -17.20 14.18 -18.12
CA ARG A 230 -17.77 13.37 -17.04
C ARG A 230 -16.68 12.75 -16.18
N ASN A 231 -15.65 12.15 -16.79
CA ASN A 231 -14.50 11.59 -16.06
C ASN A 231 -13.75 12.71 -15.30
N ALA A 232 -13.52 13.85 -15.92
CA ALA A 232 -12.93 15.00 -15.25
C ALA A 232 -13.78 15.49 -14.07
N ALA A 233 -15.10 15.51 -14.20
CA ALA A 233 -16.02 15.88 -13.11
C ALA A 233 -15.95 14.88 -11.94
N ASN A 234 -15.80 13.58 -12.20
CA ASN A 234 -15.60 12.56 -11.16
C ASN A 234 -14.30 12.83 -10.39
N ILE A 235 -13.20 13.12 -11.10
CA ILE A 235 -11.90 13.46 -10.49
C ILE A 235 -12.02 14.71 -9.62
N LEU A 236 -12.59 15.78 -10.16
CA LEU A 236 -12.78 17.03 -9.41
C LEU A 236 -13.66 16.81 -8.17
N GLY A 237 -14.75 16.04 -8.30
CA GLY A 237 -15.63 15.70 -7.19
C GLY A 237 -14.95 14.92 -6.08
N PHE A 238 -13.96 14.09 -6.41
CA PHE A 238 -13.11 13.41 -5.44
C PHE A 238 -12.15 14.40 -4.76
N LEU A 239 -11.42 15.20 -5.54
CA LEU A 239 -10.44 16.16 -5.05
C LEU A 239 -11.05 17.20 -4.12
N LEU A 240 -12.26 17.70 -4.41
CA LEU A 240 -12.97 18.68 -3.56
C LEU A 240 -13.24 18.18 -2.13
N LYS A 241 -13.13 16.88 -1.90
CA LYS A 241 -13.30 16.22 -0.59
C LYS A 241 -11.99 15.64 -0.06
N SER A 242 -10.84 16.01 -0.64
CA SER A 242 -9.53 15.49 -0.23
C SER A 242 -8.77 16.47 0.64
N PRO A 243 -7.87 16.01 1.50
CA PRO A 243 -7.00 16.86 2.32
C PRO A 243 -6.19 17.87 1.49
N SER A 244 -5.69 17.48 0.32
CA SER A 244 -4.90 18.36 -0.55
C SER A 244 -5.65 19.64 -0.95
N VAL A 245 -6.95 19.55 -1.25
CA VAL A 245 -7.73 20.75 -1.59
C VAL A 245 -7.98 21.63 -0.38
N LEU A 246 -8.14 21.05 0.80
CA LEU A 246 -8.26 21.83 2.04
C LEU A 246 -6.97 22.60 2.32
N LEU A 247 -5.82 21.95 2.11
CA LEU A 247 -4.51 22.59 2.24
C LEU A 247 -4.32 23.72 1.21
N LEU A 248 -4.65 23.47 -0.07
CA LEU A 248 -4.53 24.47 -1.14
C LEU A 248 -5.46 25.67 -0.98
N THR A 249 -6.54 25.52 -0.25
CA THR A 249 -7.56 26.58 -0.04
C THR A 249 -7.48 27.20 1.35
N ASP A 250 -6.39 26.98 2.09
CA ASP A 250 -6.15 27.50 3.46
C ASP A 250 -7.31 27.19 4.44
N ARG A 251 -7.94 26.03 4.29
CA ARG A 251 -9.05 25.58 5.15
C ARG A 251 -8.62 24.57 6.21
N ILE A 252 -7.32 24.37 6.38
CA ILE A 252 -6.74 23.58 7.47
C ILE A 252 -6.44 24.52 8.65
N CYS A 253 -6.77 24.12 9.88
CA CYS A 253 -6.45 24.93 11.04
C CYS A 253 -4.93 25.02 11.26
N LYS A 254 -4.51 26.08 11.95
CA LYS A 254 -3.08 26.38 12.13
C LYS A 254 -2.35 25.26 12.88
N GLU A 255 -2.98 24.70 13.90
CA GLU A 255 -2.43 23.62 14.72
C GLU A 255 -2.20 22.33 13.89
N GLU A 256 -3.15 22.01 13.01
CA GLU A 256 -3.03 20.86 12.11
C GLU A 256 -1.95 21.09 11.05
N LEU A 257 -1.86 22.30 10.50
CA LEU A 257 -0.82 22.67 9.55
C LEU A 257 0.58 22.60 10.18
N GLU A 258 0.72 23.04 11.43
CA GLU A 258 1.96 22.89 12.20
C GLU A 258 2.31 21.41 12.38
N ALA A 259 1.35 20.57 12.77
CA ALA A 259 1.57 19.12 12.91
C ALA A 259 1.96 18.45 11.59
N MET A 260 1.35 18.85 10.45
CA MET A 260 1.71 18.35 9.11
C MET A 260 3.11 18.77 8.65
N ASN A 261 3.65 19.83 9.20
CA ASN A 261 4.96 20.37 8.86
C ASN A 261 6.01 20.07 9.93
N THR A 262 5.61 19.49 11.05
CA THR A 262 6.54 18.97 12.05
C THR A 262 7.35 17.85 11.38
N LYS A 263 8.65 18.07 11.29
CA LYS A 263 9.55 16.99 10.89
C LYS A 263 9.46 15.92 11.97
N GLU A 264 9.30 14.67 11.58
CA GLU A 264 9.53 13.58 12.53
C GLU A 264 10.94 13.79 13.11
N GLU A 265 11.10 13.56 14.41
CA GLU A 265 12.42 13.66 15.09
C GLU A 265 13.48 12.70 14.46
N ASP A 266 13.07 11.91 13.49
CA ASP A 266 13.88 10.98 12.72
C ASP A 266 14.61 11.61 11.51
N ASP A 267 14.38 12.88 11.17
CA ASP A 267 15.21 13.63 10.22
C ASP A 267 16.57 13.94 10.89
N VAL A 268 17.41 12.91 10.98
CA VAL A 268 18.78 13.04 11.44
C VAL A 268 19.50 13.97 10.47
N ASP A 269 20.05 15.08 10.98
CA ASP A 269 20.87 15.97 10.19
C ASP A 269 22.04 15.16 9.58
N ALA A 270 22.06 15.04 8.27
CA ALA A 270 23.05 14.25 7.55
C ALA A 270 24.51 14.65 7.89
N GLY A 271 24.70 15.85 8.46
CA GLY A 271 26.01 16.33 8.94
C GLY A 271 26.46 15.73 10.28
N SER A 272 25.57 15.08 11.02
CA SER A 272 25.87 14.48 12.35
C SER A 272 25.92 12.93 12.32
N LEU A 273 25.66 12.29 11.18
CA LEU A 273 25.63 10.84 11.06
C LEU A 273 27.03 10.22 11.22
N VAL A 274 27.11 9.20 12.05
CA VAL A 274 28.30 8.34 12.12
C VAL A 274 28.36 7.50 10.85
N SER A 275 29.46 7.60 10.13
CA SER A 275 29.73 6.79 8.92
C SER A 275 30.72 5.69 9.25
N ILE A 276 30.39 4.46 8.83
CA ILE A 276 31.23 3.28 9.01
C ILE A 276 31.55 2.68 7.65
N GLU A 277 32.82 2.52 7.35
CA GLU A 277 33.29 1.83 6.15
C GLU A 277 33.45 0.34 6.42
N SER A 278 33.16 -0.49 5.42
CA SER A 278 33.44 -1.92 5.49
C SER A 278 34.98 -2.17 5.50
N ASP A 279 35.38 -3.21 6.20
CA ASP A 279 36.77 -3.65 6.13
C ASP A 279 37.19 -4.01 4.68
N SER A 280 38.29 -3.47 4.21
CA SER A 280 38.68 -3.57 2.80
C SER A 280 38.98 -4.99 2.31
N VAL A 281 39.26 -5.93 3.20
CA VAL A 281 39.58 -7.33 2.87
C VAL A 281 38.39 -8.25 3.08
N THR A 282 37.79 -8.17 4.26
CA THR A 282 36.68 -9.07 4.65
C THR A 282 35.32 -8.53 4.24
N GLN A 283 35.24 -7.24 3.92
CA GLN A 283 33.99 -6.49 3.62
C GLN A 283 32.98 -6.53 4.78
N LYS A 284 33.44 -6.80 5.98
CA LYS A 284 32.61 -6.75 7.20
C LYS A 284 32.36 -5.31 7.62
N ILE A 285 31.17 -5.06 8.12
CA ILE A 285 30.81 -3.80 8.76
C ILE A 285 30.56 -4.11 10.24
N VAL A 286 31.21 -3.38 11.14
CA VAL A 286 31.05 -3.52 12.58
C VAL A 286 30.50 -2.23 13.14
N ILE A 287 29.30 -2.29 13.71
CA ILE A 287 28.63 -1.18 14.40
C ILE A 287 28.83 -1.42 15.89
N ASP A 288 29.64 -0.56 16.53
CA ASP A 288 29.86 -0.60 17.97
C ASP A 288 28.59 -0.22 18.73
N GLY A 289 28.24 -0.96 19.76
CA GLY A 289 27.07 -0.67 20.59
C GLY A 289 27.14 0.67 21.32
N ALA A 290 28.32 1.25 21.49
CA ALA A 290 28.48 2.61 22.02
C ALA A 290 27.87 3.71 21.12
N LEU A 291 27.59 3.39 19.87
CA LEU A 291 26.90 4.25 18.91
C LEU A 291 25.39 4.10 18.93
N LEU A 292 24.87 3.18 19.72
CA LEU A 292 23.47 2.80 19.76
C LEU A 292 22.86 3.13 21.13
N HIS A 293 21.66 3.69 21.11
CA HIS A 293 20.97 4.19 22.31
C HIS A 293 19.55 3.59 22.42
N PRO A 294 19.44 2.25 22.61
CA PRO A 294 18.15 1.58 22.63
C PRO A 294 17.21 2.14 23.69
N ALA A 295 16.13 2.77 23.25
CA ALA A 295 15.03 3.23 24.08
C ALA A 295 13.72 3.09 23.31
N LYS A 296 12.65 2.73 23.99
CA LYS A 296 11.33 2.55 23.38
C LYS A 296 10.89 3.80 22.60
N GLY A 297 10.54 3.60 21.32
CA GLY A 297 10.08 4.68 20.44
C GLY A 297 11.21 5.55 19.88
N LYS A 298 12.48 5.22 20.11
CA LYS A 298 13.64 5.91 19.56
C LYS A 298 14.30 5.08 18.46
N ALA A 299 15.12 5.76 17.66
CA ALA A 299 15.90 5.12 16.59
C ALA A 299 17.32 5.67 16.52
N ASP A 300 18.26 4.81 16.16
CA ASP A 300 19.62 5.19 15.78
C ASP A 300 19.78 4.99 14.26
N VAL A 301 20.50 5.90 13.61
CA VAL A 301 20.79 5.83 12.18
C VAL A 301 22.31 5.82 11.98
N ILE A 302 22.80 4.84 11.26
CA ILE A 302 24.22 4.67 10.94
C ILE A 302 24.37 4.69 9.42
N ALA A 303 25.24 5.56 8.91
CA ALA A 303 25.66 5.52 7.52
C ALA A 303 26.70 4.41 7.35
N VAL A 304 26.56 3.58 6.34
CA VAL A 304 27.53 2.52 6.03
C VAL A 304 27.97 2.61 4.56
N THR A 305 29.26 2.38 4.33
CA THR A 305 29.82 2.28 2.99
C THR A 305 30.41 0.89 2.80
N ASN A 306 30.02 0.19 1.73
CA ASN A 306 30.47 -1.16 1.40
C ASN A 306 30.76 -1.31 -0.09
N GLU A 307 31.73 -2.14 -0.44
CA GLU A 307 32.05 -2.50 -1.82
C GLU A 307 31.32 -3.76 -2.30
N PHE A 308 30.98 -4.67 -1.37
CA PHE A 308 30.23 -5.89 -1.69
C PHE A 308 28.73 -5.59 -1.75
N MET A 309 28.09 -5.94 -2.85
CA MET A 309 26.64 -5.87 -3.03
C MET A 309 26.05 -7.28 -2.95
N GLY A 310 25.01 -7.47 -2.14
CA GLY A 310 24.35 -8.76 -1.98
C GLY A 310 23.85 -8.99 -0.54
N ASP A 311 23.74 -10.24 -0.16
CA ASP A 311 23.26 -10.63 1.14
C ASP A 311 24.35 -10.54 2.20
N PHE A 312 24.00 -9.92 3.32
CA PHE A 312 24.81 -9.90 4.53
C PHE A 312 24.12 -10.66 5.66
N THR A 313 24.87 -11.45 6.39
CA THR A 313 24.43 -11.94 7.71
C THR A 313 24.65 -10.81 8.73
N MET A 314 23.56 -10.20 9.19
CA MET A 314 23.56 -9.22 10.27
C MET A 314 23.40 -9.94 11.60
N LYS A 315 24.45 -9.90 12.42
CA LYS A 315 24.49 -10.53 13.74
C LYS A 315 24.47 -9.47 14.83
N PHE A 316 23.49 -9.56 15.72
CA PHE A 316 23.35 -8.74 16.92
C PHE A 316 23.94 -9.48 18.11
N THR A 317 24.80 -8.84 18.90
CA THR A 317 25.18 -9.28 20.23
C THR A 317 24.48 -8.38 21.24
N LEU A 318 23.51 -8.91 21.97
CA LEU A 318 22.58 -8.11 22.78
C LEU A 318 22.23 -8.77 24.11
N LYS A 319 21.69 -7.97 25.04
CA LYS A 319 21.34 -8.39 26.39
C LYS A 319 20.11 -7.62 26.88
N SER A 320 19.32 -8.25 27.74
CA SER A 320 18.22 -7.60 28.47
C SER A 320 18.09 -8.28 29.87
N ASP A 321 17.80 -7.49 30.88
CA ASP A 321 17.53 -8.00 32.22
C ASP A 321 16.13 -8.62 32.36
N LEU A 322 15.28 -8.49 31.34
CA LEU A 322 13.95 -9.08 31.36
C LEU A 322 13.97 -10.60 31.17
N GLY A 323 12.94 -11.27 31.68
CA GLY A 323 12.75 -12.72 31.55
C GLY A 323 12.38 -13.15 30.11
N GLU A 324 12.55 -14.43 29.82
CA GLU A 324 12.41 -15.04 28.48
C GLU A 324 11.07 -14.80 27.77
N LEU A 325 10.01 -14.46 28.50
CA LEU A 325 8.71 -14.16 27.93
C LEU A 325 8.59 -12.72 27.39
N ALA A 326 9.52 -11.83 27.75
CA ALA A 326 9.55 -10.48 27.23
C ALA A 326 9.94 -10.50 25.75
N GLN A 327 9.28 -9.66 24.95
CA GLN A 327 9.62 -9.44 23.54
C GLN A 327 10.18 -8.04 23.36
N LEU A 328 11.35 -7.94 22.76
CA LEU A 328 12.11 -6.71 22.55
C LEU A 328 12.33 -6.54 21.05
N PRO A 329 11.35 -5.99 20.32
CA PRO A 329 11.46 -5.85 18.88
C PRO A 329 12.42 -4.72 18.50
N VAL A 330 13.33 -5.03 17.55
CA VAL A 330 14.18 -4.06 16.87
C VAL A 330 13.84 -4.10 15.39
N SER A 331 13.26 -3.02 14.87
CA SER A 331 12.97 -2.91 13.45
C SER A 331 14.17 -2.32 12.71
N VAL A 332 14.57 -2.96 11.63
CA VAL A 332 15.71 -2.58 10.79
C VAL A 332 15.20 -2.02 9.46
N PHE A 333 15.64 -0.81 9.15
CA PHE A 333 15.37 -0.15 7.88
C PHE A 333 16.70 0.02 7.13
N LEU A 334 16.67 -0.14 5.82
CA LEU A 334 17.76 0.18 4.92
C LEU A 334 17.26 1.25 3.96
N ASP A 335 17.90 2.42 3.93
CA ASP A 335 17.51 3.56 3.10
C ASP A 335 16.04 3.94 3.26
N ASN A 336 15.57 3.99 4.51
CA ASN A 336 14.19 4.22 4.93
C ASN A 336 13.18 3.13 4.53
N ILE A 337 13.64 2.02 3.95
CA ILE A 337 12.77 0.88 3.62
C ILE A 337 12.86 -0.15 4.74
N HIS A 338 11.74 -0.45 5.40
CA HIS A 338 11.68 -1.52 6.40
C HIS A 338 12.07 -2.86 5.78
N LYS A 339 13.10 -3.49 6.32
CA LYS A 339 13.60 -4.79 5.86
C LYS A 339 13.15 -5.93 6.76
N MET A 340 13.22 -5.74 8.07
CA MET A 340 12.86 -6.79 9.02
C MET A 340 12.58 -6.22 10.42
N THR A 341 11.90 -6.99 11.25
CA THR A 341 11.89 -6.80 12.70
C THR A 341 12.53 -8.01 13.37
N VAL A 342 13.58 -7.78 14.13
CA VAL A 342 14.24 -8.78 14.94
C VAL A 342 13.56 -8.80 16.30
N SER A 343 12.75 -9.81 16.58
CA SER A 343 12.17 -10.01 17.90
C SER A 343 13.16 -10.76 18.77
N VAL A 344 13.67 -10.09 19.77
CA VAL A 344 14.56 -10.66 20.77
C VAL A 344 13.73 -11.01 22.00
N HIS A 345 13.98 -12.17 22.58
CA HIS A 345 13.42 -12.52 23.89
C HIS A 345 14.27 -11.91 25.02
N GLY A 346 13.67 -11.71 26.20
CA GLY A 346 14.43 -11.33 27.38
C GLY A 346 15.51 -12.36 27.70
N THR A 347 16.69 -11.92 28.10
CA THR A 347 17.87 -12.78 28.21
C THR A 347 18.30 -13.06 29.65
N ASN A 348 17.54 -12.61 30.64
CA ASN A 348 17.89 -12.75 32.07
C ASN A 348 19.31 -12.23 32.38
N GLY A 349 19.70 -11.10 31.79
CA GLY A 349 21.00 -10.46 31.98
C GLY A 349 22.19 -11.12 31.24
N LYS A 350 21.95 -12.10 30.38
CA LYS A 350 22.98 -12.77 29.59
C LYS A 350 23.12 -12.19 28.21
N TRP A 351 24.34 -12.10 27.70
CA TRP A 351 24.60 -11.78 26.29
C TRP A 351 24.20 -12.95 25.41
N VAL A 352 23.42 -12.66 24.37
CA VAL A 352 23.00 -13.63 23.37
C VAL A 352 23.27 -13.08 21.96
N GLU A 353 23.35 -13.99 21.00
CA GLU A 353 23.50 -13.62 19.58
C GLU A 353 22.26 -13.96 18.81
N GLU A 354 21.80 -13.00 18.02
CA GLU A 354 20.70 -13.16 17.05
C GLU A 354 21.18 -12.78 15.66
N SER A 355 20.79 -13.54 14.64
CA SER A 355 21.23 -13.31 13.27
C SER A 355 20.07 -13.26 12.30
N ARG A 356 20.15 -12.37 11.31
CA ARG A 356 19.19 -12.22 10.21
C ARG A 356 19.96 -11.92 8.92
N ILE A 357 19.31 -12.14 7.79
CA ILE A 357 19.87 -11.76 6.48
C ILE A 357 19.37 -10.35 6.12
N LEU A 358 20.28 -9.47 5.79
CA LEU A 358 20.01 -8.15 5.22
C LEU A 358 20.53 -8.10 3.78
N ASN A 359 19.66 -7.84 2.83
CA ASN A 359 20.04 -7.69 1.43
C ASN A 359 20.42 -6.24 1.14
N MET A 360 21.62 -6.04 0.57
CA MET A 360 22.21 -4.75 0.18
C MET A 360 22.67 -4.83 -1.28
N GLU A 361 21.73 -5.09 -2.20
CA GLU A 361 22.03 -5.32 -3.63
C GLU A 361 22.30 -4.06 -4.44
N PHE A 362 21.85 -2.89 -3.96
CA PHE A 362 21.90 -1.66 -4.75
C PHE A 362 22.66 -0.56 -4.02
N GLY A 363 23.78 -0.15 -4.63
CA GLY A 363 24.57 0.96 -4.14
C GLY A 363 25.69 0.58 -3.16
N HIS A 364 26.58 1.52 -2.89
CA HIS A 364 27.70 1.36 -1.97
C HIS A 364 27.53 2.12 -0.67
N ASN A 365 26.62 3.08 -0.64
CA ASN A 365 26.34 3.91 0.53
C ASN A 365 24.91 3.71 0.96
N HIS A 366 24.71 3.33 2.21
CA HIS A 366 23.41 3.05 2.78
C HIS A 366 23.24 3.71 4.15
N TYR A 367 21.98 3.93 4.53
CA TYR A 367 21.60 4.31 5.88
C TYR A 367 20.88 3.13 6.53
N ILE A 368 21.44 2.61 7.62
CA ILE A 368 20.78 1.57 8.42
C ILE A 368 20.18 2.24 9.65
N LYS A 369 18.85 2.16 9.79
CA LYS A 369 18.09 2.69 10.94
C LYS A 369 17.61 1.52 11.79
N PHE A 370 17.88 1.59 13.09
CA PHE A 370 17.44 0.66 14.10
C PHE A 370 16.37 1.34 14.96
N TYR A 371 15.12 0.93 14.85
CA TYR A 371 14.03 1.45 15.67
C TYR A 371 13.71 0.46 16.80
N TYR A 372 13.64 0.96 18.02
CA TYR A 372 13.47 0.15 19.22
C TYR A 372 12.04 0.19 19.73
N GLY A 373 11.39 -0.99 19.76
CA GLY A 373 10.00 -1.13 20.23
C GLY A 373 9.85 -1.33 21.73
N ALA A 374 10.97 -1.47 22.46
CA ALA A 374 10.98 -1.71 23.91
C ALA A 374 12.19 -1.08 24.59
N ASP A 375 12.05 -0.82 25.90
CA ASP A 375 13.15 -0.45 26.78
C ASP A 375 13.90 -1.69 27.30
N ASN A 376 14.99 -1.48 28.06
CA ASN A 376 15.79 -2.52 28.69
C ASN A 376 16.51 -3.47 27.71
N LEU A 377 16.95 -2.94 26.58
CA LEU A 377 17.79 -3.63 25.62
C LEU A 377 19.17 -2.98 25.62
N GLU A 378 20.22 -3.79 25.76
CA GLU A 378 21.60 -3.39 25.55
C GLU A 378 22.14 -4.10 24.31
N ILE A 379 22.82 -3.37 23.43
CA ILE A 379 23.48 -3.92 22.25
C ILE A 379 24.97 -3.69 22.41
N LYS A 380 25.75 -4.76 22.35
CA LYS A 380 27.21 -4.68 22.42
C LYS A 380 27.82 -4.33 21.07
N GLU A 381 27.33 -4.97 20.02
CA GLU A 381 27.75 -4.74 18.65
C GLU A 381 26.74 -5.33 17.66
N ILE A 382 26.74 -4.81 16.45
CA ILE A 382 26.06 -5.41 15.29
C ILE A 382 27.10 -5.63 14.20
N VAL A 383 27.25 -6.87 13.73
CA VAL A 383 28.23 -7.25 12.71
C VAL A 383 27.53 -7.72 11.46
N LEU A 384 27.79 -7.04 10.34
CA LEU A 384 27.33 -7.46 9.01
C LEU A 384 28.48 -8.19 8.30
N THR A 385 28.26 -9.45 7.95
CA THR A 385 29.23 -10.28 7.22
C THR A 385 28.66 -10.64 5.85
N PRO A 386 29.35 -10.36 4.74
CA PRO A 386 28.86 -10.71 3.41
C PRO A 386 28.75 -12.23 3.24
N ASN A 387 27.67 -12.67 2.66
CA ASN A 387 27.44 -14.07 2.27
C ASN A 387 27.99 -14.27 0.86
N ARG A 388 29.26 -14.68 0.78
CA ARG A 388 29.97 -14.92 -0.49
C ARG A 388 29.62 -16.28 -1.09
#